data_9051a04981b0b7e36b123e18b2e065b3
#
_entry.id   9051a04981b0b7e36b123e18b2e065b3
#
_cell.length_a   1.000
_cell.length_b   1.000
_cell.length_c   1.000
_cell.angle_alpha   90.00
_cell.angle_beta   90.00
_cell.angle_gamma   90.00
#
_symmetry.space_group_name_H-M   'P 1'
#
loop_
_entity.id
_entity.type
_entity.pdbx_description
1 polymer ?
#
loop_
_entity_poly.entity_id
_entity_poly.type
_entity_poly.pdbx_seq_one_letter_code
_entity_poly.pdbx_strand_id
1 'polypeptide(L)'
;LSRVFDKPLAIMSTSSYRADAGTIQGRLDLAKYITMPKGELAGKMLLVDDLADSGVTLQAVVERLRGVPSISELRSAVIWTKAVSSYTPDYYVEMLATSPWIHQPFEDYDNMRPEGLARKLAV
;
A
#
# COMPACT_ATOMS: atom_id res chain seq x y z
N LEU A 1 -11.65 8.42 0.56
CA LEU A 1 -11.99 8.36 2.00
C LEU A 1 -11.77 9.70 2.70
N SER A 2 -10.56 10.28 2.61
CA SER A 2 -10.24 11.56 3.27
C SER A 2 -11.29 12.65 3.02
N ARG A 3 -11.68 12.86 1.78
CA ARG A 3 -12.69 13.87 1.42
C ARG A 3 -14.08 13.50 1.92
N VAL A 4 -14.49 12.23 1.81
CA VAL A 4 -15.82 11.79 2.23
C VAL A 4 -16.01 11.95 3.74
N PHE A 5 -14.96 11.67 4.51
CA PHE A 5 -15.01 11.79 5.97
C PHE A 5 -14.46 13.11 6.51
N ASP A 6 -14.09 14.04 5.62
CA ASP A 6 -13.49 15.33 5.97
C ASP A 6 -12.33 15.17 6.98
N LYS A 7 -11.37 14.32 6.62
CA LYS A 7 -10.18 14.03 7.44
C LYS A 7 -8.90 14.37 6.70
N PRO A 8 -7.87 14.82 7.42
CA PRO A 8 -6.55 15.05 6.82
C PRO A 8 -6.00 13.81 6.13
N LEU A 9 -5.27 14.01 5.03
CA LEU A 9 -4.62 12.95 4.27
C LEU A 9 -3.11 13.01 4.48
N ALA A 10 -2.53 11.89 4.85
CA ALA A 10 -1.09 11.67 4.83
C ALA A 10 -0.76 10.62 3.75
N ILE A 11 0.34 10.80 3.05
CA ILE A 11 0.80 9.89 2.00
C ILE A 11 2.20 9.40 2.34
N MET A 12 2.40 8.08 2.21
CA MET A 12 3.67 7.41 2.41
C MET A 12 3.96 6.50 1.22
N SER A 13 5.18 6.57 0.70
CA SER A 13 5.63 5.66 -0.35
C SER A 13 6.30 4.43 0.26
N THR A 14 6.02 3.28 -0.33
CA THR A 14 6.70 2.03 -0.03
C THR A 14 7.16 1.39 -1.33
N SER A 15 8.30 0.74 -1.33
CA SER A 15 8.74 -0.07 -2.47
C SER A 15 9.36 -1.36 -1.98
N SER A 16 8.99 -2.46 -2.62
CA SER A 16 9.65 -3.74 -2.39
C SER A 16 10.69 -3.96 -3.49
N TYR A 17 11.95 -4.11 -3.09
CA TYR A 17 13.03 -4.45 -4.00
C TYR A 17 13.06 -5.97 -4.20
N ARG A 18 12.82 -6.41 -5.43
CA ARG A 18 13.19 -7.77 -5.84
C ARG A 18 14.56 -7.66 -6.51
N ALA A 19 15.58 -8.18 -5.85
CA ALA A 19 16.87 -8.36 -6.51
C ALA A 19 16.74 -9.43 -7.59
N ASP A 20 17.22 -9.14 -8.80
CA ASP A 20 17.16 -10.02 -9.98
C ASP A 20 17.89 -11.37 -9.83
N ALA A 21 18.50 -11.66 -8.71
CA ALA A 21 19.38 -12.81 -8.53
C ALA A 21 18.98 -13.74 -7.37
N GLY A 22 17.73 -13.96 -7.10
CA GLY A 22 17.22 -15.14 -6.33
C GLY A 22 17.80 -15.44 -4.94
N THR A 23 18.79 -14.66 -4.44
CA THR A 23 19.54 -14.96 -3.23
C THR A 23 19.49 -13.87 -2.16
N ILE A 24 18.92 -12.71 -2.46
CA ILE A 24 18.74 -11.65 -1.49
C ILE A 24 17.24 -11.54 -1.21
N GLN A 25 16.84 -11.78 0.04
CA GLN A 25 15.48 -11.50 0.48
C GLN A 25 15.13 -10.06 0.07
N GLY A 26 14.00 -9.90 -0.63
CA GLY A 26 13.57 -8.60 -1.11
C GLY A 26 13.54 -7.58 0.02
N ARG A 27 14.32 -6.51 -0.14
CA ARG A 27 14.36 -5.41 0.82
C ARG A 27 13.11 -4.57 0.64
N LEU A 28 12.38 -4.35 1.72
CA LEU A 28 11.30 -3.39 1.76
C LEU A 28 11.84 -2.02 2.13
N ASP A 29 11.73 -1.07 1.23
CA ASP A 29 12.05 0.32 1.50
C ASP A 29 10.79 1.10 1.86
N LEU A 30 10.78 1.65 3.08
CA LEU A 30 9.77 2.58 3.53
C LEU A 30 10.31 4.00 3.37
N ALA A 31 9.50 4.90 2.84
CA ALA A 31 9.87 6.29 2.73
C ALA A 31 10.23 6.87 4.11
N LYS A 32 11.32 7.63 4.16
CA LYS A 32 11.77 8.27 5.39
C LYS A 32 10.74 9.29 5.87
N TYR A 33 10.09 9.98 4.94
CA TYR A 33 9.15 11.05 5.22
C TYR A 33 7.75 10.69 4.78
N ILE A 34 6.79 11.15 5.58
CA ILE A 34 5.37 11.08 5.28
C ILE A 34 4.91 12.47 4.88
N THR A 35 4.31 12.59 3.71
CA THR A 35 3.79 13.87 3.22
C THR A 35 2.40 14.11 3.77
N MET A 36 2.23 15.23 4.47
CA MET A 36 0.96 15.64 5.05
C MET A 36 0.80 17.16 4.91
N PRO A 37 -0.11 17.64 4.06
CA PRO A 37 -0.22 19.10 3.78
C PRO A 37 -0.82 19.89 4.93
N LYS A 38 -1.61 19.27 5.80
CA LYS A 38 -2.23 19.91 6.96
C LYS A 38 -2.20 18.99 8.17
N GLY A 39 -1.87 19.58 9.34
CA GLY A 39 -1.82 18.84 10.59
C GLY A 39 -0.55 18.01 10.75
N GLU A 40 -0.60 17.08 11.66
CA GLU A 40 0.47 16.16 12.01
C GLU A 40 -0.06 14.76 12.23
N LEU A 41 0.83 13.78 12.26
CA LEU A 41 0.46 12.39 12.55
C LEU A 41 0.10 12.25 14.03
N ALA A 42 -1.17 12.41 14.35
CA ALA A 42 -1.66 12.38 15.72
C ALA A 42 -3.09 11.83 15.82
N GLY A 43 -3.43 11.31 16.98
CA GLY A 43 -4.77 10.81 17.27
C GLY A 43 -5.07 9.47 16.62
N LYS A 44 -6.32 9.28 16.23
CA LYS A 44 -6.78 8.03 15.59
C LYS A 44 -6.48 8.07 14.10
N MET A 45 -5.80 7.04 13.60
CA MET A 45 -5.39 6.93 12.21
C MET A 45 -5.95 5.69 11.54
N LEU A 46 -6.33 5.83 10.28
CA LEU A 46 -6.64 4.73 9.39
C LEU A 46 -5.57 4.65 8.29
N LEU A 47 -4.83 3.55 8.30
CA LEU A 47 -3.89 3.20 7.23
C LEU A 47 -4.65 2.50 6.11
N VAL A 48 -4.58 3.02 4.89
CA VAL A 48 -5.32 2.49 3.74
C VAL A 48 -4.36 2.06 2.64
N ASP A 49 -4.60 0.87 2.12
CA ASP A 49 -3.91 0.34 0.94
C ASP A 49 -4.94 -0.39 0.05
N ASP A 50 -4.54 -0.82 -1.13
CA ASP A 50 -5.44 -1.56 -2.04
C ASP A 50 -5.46 -3.06 -1.73
N LEU A 51 -4.32 -3.65 -1.47
CA LEU A 51 -4.15 -5.10 -1.34
C LEU A 51 -3.15 -5.48 -0.26
N ALA A 52 -3.55 -6.40 0.62
CA ALA A 52 -2.63 -7.15 1.47
C ALA A 52 -2.33 -8.51 0.83
N ASP A 53 -1.24 -8.59 0.06
CA ASP A 53 -0.79 -9.82 -0.62
C ASP A 53 -0.03 -10.72 0.36
N SER A 54 1.28 -10.58 0.48
CA SER A 54 2.05 -11.29 1.50
C SER A 54 1.83 -10.74 2.92
N GLY A 55 1.39 -9.50 3.02
CA GLY A 55 1.20 -8.77 4.27
C GLY A 55 2.46 -8.11 4.82
N VAL A 56 3.63 -8.38 4.25
CA VAL A 56 4.93 -7.88 4.74
C VAL A 56 5.00 -6.35 4.72
N THR A 57 4.58 -5.73 3.62
CA THR A 57 4.58 -4.27 3.49
C THR A 57 3.64 -3.63 4.51
N LEU A 58 2.41 -4.10 4.58
CA LEU A 58 1.40 -3.54 5.47
C LEU A 58 1.82 -3.69 6.94
N GLN A 59 2.34 -4.86 7.31
CA GLN A 59 2.84 -5.12 8.66
C GLN A 59 3.99 -4.16 9.02
N ALA A 60 4.97 -3.98 8.13
CA ALA A 60 6.10 -3.09 8.37
C ALA A 60 5.67 -1.63 8.54
N VAL A 61 4.70 -1.16 7.75
CA VAL A 61 4.15 0.19 7.89
C VAL A 61 3.39 0.34 9.21
N VAL A 62 2.58 -0.63 9.59
CA VAL A 62 1.87 -0.64 10.88
C VAL A 62 2.85 -0.57 12.05
N GLU A 63 3.89 -1.38 12.03
CA GLU A 63 4.92 -1.37 13.07
C GLU A 63 5.63 -0.02 13.17
N ARG A 64 5.97 0.58 12.04
CA ARG A 64 6.57 1.92 12.01
C ARG A 64 5.64 2.99 12.59
N LEU A 65 4.38 2.99 12.21
CA LEU A 65 3.40 3.97 12.68
C LEU A 65 3.06 3.79 14.17
N ARG A 66 3.04 2.57 14.67
CA ARG A 66 2.89 2.30 16.11
C ARG A 66 4.02 2.88 16.95
N GLY A 67 5.18 3.09 16.37
CA GLY A 67 6.30 3.77 17.02
C GLY A 67 6.15 5.30 17.13
N VAL A 68 5.12 5.90 16.54
CA VAL A 68 4.84 7.34 16.61
C VAL A 68 4.01 7.63 17.87
N PRO A 69 4.57 8.32 18.89
CA PRO A 69 3.89 8.50 20.18
C PRO A 69 2.58 9.26 20.11
N SER A 70 2.43 10.15 19.14
CA SER A 70 1.24 10.99 18.95
C SER A 70 0.04 10.23 18.33
N ILE A 71 0.25 9.04 17.78
CA ILE A 71 -0.82 8.19 17.26
C ILE A 71 -1.40 7.41 18.44
N SER A 72 -2.66 7.67 18.77
CA SER A 72 -3.36 7.03 19.89
C SER A 72 -4.02 5.71 19.51
N GLU A 73 -4.45 5.57 18.27
CA GLU A 73 -5.07 4.35 17.72
C GLU A 73 -4.73 4.24 16.24
N LEU A 74 -4.34 3.06 15.82
CA LEU A 74 -4.05 2.76 14.41
C LEU A 74 -4.91 1.56 13.98
N ARG A 75 -5.67 1.75 12.92
CA ARG A 75 -6.40 0.70 12.20
C ARG A 75 -5.95 0.66 10.76
N SER A 76 -6.12 -0.49 10.14
CA SER A 76 -5.75 -0.72 8.74
C SER A 76 -6.96 -1.17 7.92
N ALA A 77 -7.00 -0.73 6.66
CA ALA A 77 -8.07 -1.07 5.73
C ALA A 77 -7.51 -1.32 4.33
N VAL A 78 -7.98 -2.37 3.68
CA VAL A 78 -7.64 -2.70 2.30
C VAL A 78 -8.91 -3.09 1.53
N ILE A 79 -8.82 -3.12 0.20
CA ILE A 79 -9.90 -3.68 -0.62
C ILE A 79 -9.85 -5.20 -0.57
N TRP A 80 -8.68 -5.78 -0.87
CA TRP A 80 -8.48 -7.21 -0.86
C TRP A 80 -7.40 -7.64 0.12
N THR A 81 -7.64 -8.72 0.83
CA THR A 81 -6.59 -9.41 1.58
C THR A 81 -6.57 -10.88 1.17
N LYS A 82 -5.38 -11.43 1.01
CA LYS A 82 -5.23 -12.86 0.71
C LYS A 82 -5.13 -13.66 2.00
N ALA A 83 -5.72 -14.85 2.01
CA ALA A 83 -5.67 -15.75 3.17
C ALA A 83 -4.23 -16.14 3.55
N VAL A 84 -3.30 -16.09 2.59
CA VAL A 84 -1.86 -16.35 2.80
C VAL A 84 -1.10 -15.17 3.40
N SER A 85 -1.73 -13.99 3.51
CA SER A 85 -1.11 -12.81 4.10
C SER A 85 -0.70 -13.07 5.55
N SER A 86 0.54 -12.69 5.89
CA SER A 86 1.05 -12.77 7.27
C SER A 86 0.43 -11.75 8.23
N TYR A 87 -0.26 -10.76 7.68
CA TYR A 87 -0.92 -9.72 8.43
C TYR A 87 -2.36 -9.58 7.95
N THR A 88 -3.31 -9.64 8.88
CA THR A 88 -4.73 -9.44 8.60
C THR A 88 -5.10 -7.99 8.91
N PRO A 89 -5.54 -7.20 7.91
CA PRO A 89 -6.05 -5.85 8.13
C PRO A 89 -7.25 -5.83 9.06
N ASP A 90 -7.46 -4.73 9.76
CA ASP A 90 -8.65 -4.56 10.61
C ASP A 90 -9.94 -4.53 9.79
N TYR A 91 -9.88 -3.94 8.60
CA TYR A 91 -11.00 -3.85 7.66
C TYR A 91 -10.59 -4.30 6.27
N TYR A 92 -11.41 -5.07 5.61
CA TYR A 92 -11.23 -5.46 4.21
C TYR A 92 -12.61 -5.66 3.55
N VAL A 93 -12.66 -5.45 2.23
CA VAL A 93 -13.90 -5.68 1.48
C VAL A 93 -14.04 -7.16 1.18
N GLU A 94 -12.95 -7.81 0.74
CA GLU A 94 -12.97 -9.22 0.35
C GLU A 94 -11.69 -9.93 0.77
N MET A 95 -11.86 -11.13 1.36
CA MET A 95 -10.76 -12.05 1.62
C MET A 95 -10.70 -13.09 0.51
N LEU A 96 -9.55 -13.20 -0.12
CA LEU A 96 -9.30 -14.17 -1.18
C LEU A 96 -8.72 -15.45 -0.58
N ALA A 97 -9.47 -16.55 -0.69
CA ALA A 97 -9.06 -17.85 -0.16
C ALA A 97 -7.85 -18.44 -0.89
N THR A 98 -7.69 -18.11 -2.17
CA THR A 98 -6.52 -18.45 -2.99
C THR A 98 -5.63 -17.23 -3.15
N SER A 99 -4.48 -17.38 -3.83
CA SER A 99 -3.56 -16.26 -4.09
C SER A 99 -3.54 -15.88 -5.57
N PRO A 100 -4.67 -15.39 -6.15
CA PRO A 100 -4.68 -14.96 -7.53
C PRO A 100 -3.86 -13.69 -7.70
N TRP A 101 -3.33 -13.48 -8.90
CA TRP A 101 -2.80 -12.18 -9.26
C TRP A 101 -3.94 -11.17 -9.44
N ILE A 102 -3.89 -10.06 -8.73
CA ILE A 102 -4.83 -8.97 -8.91
C ILE A 102 -4.24 -8.00 -9.94
N HIS A 103 -4.82 -7.95 -11.12
CA HIS A 103 -4.41 -7.02 -12.18
C HIS A 103 -5.05 -5.66 -11.94
N GLN A 104 -4.25 -4.68 -11.58
CA GLN A 104 -4.70 -3.29 -11.40
C GLN A 104 -4.77 -2.57 -12.77
N PRO A 105 -5.72 -1.65 -12.96
CA PRO A 105 -5.90 -0.98 -14.25
C PRO A 105 -4.68 -0.19 -14.73
N PHE A 106 -3.81 0.23 -13.83
CA PHE A 106 -2.60 0.97 -14.15
C PHE A 106 -1.40 0.09 -14.51
N GLU A 107 -1.43 -1.21 -14.20
CA GLU A 107 -0.31 -2.13 -14.45
C GLU A 107 0.07 -2.25 -15.93
N ASP A 108 -0.89 -2.09 -16.83
CA ASP A 108 -0.65 -2.05 -18.27
C ASP A 108 0.38 -0.98 -18.67
N TYR A 109 0.51 0.08 -17.87
CA TYR A 109 1.36 1.22 -18.15
C TYR A 109 2.73 1.15 -17.48
N ASP A 110 2.97 0.24 -16.57
CA ASP A 110 4.23 0.13 -15.81
C ASP A 110 5.44 -0.04 -16.72
N ASN A 111 5.28 -0.80 -17.80
CA ASN A 111 6.33 -1.06 -18.79
C ASN A 111 6.08 -0.39 -20.14
N MET A 112 5.03 0.42 -20.25
CA MET A 112 4.68 1.09 -21.49
C MET A 112 5.45 2.42 -21.63
N ARG A 113 6.12 2.60 -22.76
CA ARG A 113 6.79 3.85 -23.09
C ARG A 113 5.90 4.72 -23.98
N PRO A 114 6.19 6.03 -24.12
CA PRO A 114 5.35 6.93 -24.90
C PRO A 114 5.02 6.43 -26.31
N GLU A 115 5.98 5.83 -26.99
CA GLU A 115 5.79 5.27 -28.33
C GLU A 115 4.84 4.06 -28.35
N GLY A 116 4.90 3.25 -27.29
CA GLY A 116 3.97 2.12 -27.08
C GLY A 116 2.56 2.62 -26.84
N LEU A 117 2.42 3.64 -25.99
CA LEU A 117 1.14 4.27 -25.70
C LEU A 117 0.54 4.91 -26.97
N ALA A 118 1.32 5.64 -27.74
CA ALA A 118 0.87 6.23 -28.99
C ALA A 118 0.34 5.18 -29.96
N ARG A 119 1.00 4.04 -30.07
CA ARG A 119 0.52 2.90 -30.90
C ARG A 119 -0.76 2.28 -30.37
N LYS A 120 -0.89 2.14 -29.05
CA LYS A 120 -2.11 1.61 -28.43
C LYS A 120 -3.32 2.51 -28.65
N LEU A 121 -3.09 3.81 -28.66
CA LEU A 121 -4.17 4.82 -28.84
C LEU A 121 -4.42 5.16 -30.30
N ALA A 122 -3.55 4.77 -31.22
CA ALA A 122 -3.76 4.93 -32.65
C ALA A 122 -4.88 4.00 -33.13
N VAL A 123 -5.89 4.58 -33.72
CA VAL A 123 -7.05 3.85 -34.26
C VAL A 123 -6.94 3.76 -35.79
#